data_ce1cf0e3e68080879de71aa28ebc7841
#
_entry.id   ce1cf0e3e68080879de71aa28ebc7841
#
_cell.length_a   1.000
_cell.length_b   1.000
_cell.length_c   1.000
_cell.angle_alpha   90.00
_cell.angle_beta   90.00
_cell.angle_gamma   90.00
#
_symmetry.space_group_name_H-M   'P 1'
#
loop_
_entity.id
_entity.type
_entity.pdbx_description
1 polymer ?
#
loop_
_entity_poly.entity_id
_entity_poly.type
_entity_poly.pdbx_seq_one_letter_code
_entity_poly.pdbx_strand_id
1 'polypeptide(L)'
;MNIQQWIFKTFMASFLAISILGGGSAMAQDSAAGSCTLSNIAGSYPGPALTDPLTPVVVFPAFHFTKLKVKVQNQTVAPECPTSGTFEDWFLNDSPNTEFSQVCQDKLLTLVVDPDASKPMPERFSNQPGVTVKLKDFGKTQSAPFYDPLYVFLEANGYVRNRNIRVAGYDSRLTPDMDGFLERTIALIEETYYENGNTPVHLVGHSNGPLYAQFLLTHTTQAWKNQFIHGFTPIAGNWPGQGIFYPVYFTGLNTIDFTFPTNAANAASSATMFQTHPSSYMSSSDPAVFRKQEVVVQTVQPSKTYTPKDNRKLFQDAGLSLAQELAAFYVGFVKFAKPAFFPNVDVYAEKGSGIATPVGLALQDLSVGQVVDFSTAFKRDGDINQEDITNDAIQVWENMPCFRFEFTNNVGVDHFALPSNTAVLQRLLANLRRPKSVCP
;
A
#
# COMPACT_ATOMS: atom_id res chain seq x y z
N MET A 1 2.70 -1.75 26.74
CA MET A 1 2.36 -2.56 25.53
C MET A 1 0.97 -2.11 25.12
N ASN A 2 0.83 -1.43 23.98
CA ASN A 2 -0.43 -0.82 23.56
C ASN A 2 -1.39 -1.94 23.11
N ILE A 3 -2.69 -1.79 23.34
CA ILE A 3 -3.75 -2.75 22.96
C ILE A 3 -3.63 -3.14 21.47
N GLN A 4 -3.15 -2.23 20.62
CA GLN A 4 -2.87 -2.43 19.21
C GLN A 4 -1.76 -3.45 18.91
N GLN A 5 -0.67 -3.41 19.65
CA GLN A 5 0.40 -4.42 19.54
C GLN A 5 -0.09 -5.80 20.00
N TRP A 6 -1.06 -5.84 20.91
CA TRP A 6 -1.68 -7.07 21.35
C TRP A 6 -2.60 -7.66 20.29
N ILE A 7 -3.43 -6.82 19.63
CA ILE A 7 -4.33 -7.25 18.54
C ILE A 7 -3.51 -7.79 17.36
N PHE A 8 -2.45 -7.11 16.95
CA PHE A 8 -1.61 -7.54 15.82
C PHE A 8 -0.77 -8.78 16.17
N LYS A 9 -0.19 -8.85 17.37
CA LYS A 9 0.54 -10.04 17.85
C LYS A 9 -0.40 -11.23 18.09
N THR A 10 -1.62 -11.01 18.52
CA THR A 10 -2.64 -12.05 18.68
C THR A 10 -3.13 -12.53 17.32
N PHE A 11 -3.28 -11.64 16.32
CA PHE A 11 -3.60 -12.01 14.95
C PHE A 11 -2.49 -12.85 14.31
N MET A 12 -1.22 -12.43 14.41
CA MET A 12 -0.06 -13.21 13.91
C MET A 12 0.09 -14.56 14.63
N ALA A 13 -0.10 -14.61 15.94
CA ALA A 13 -0.04 -15.85 16.72
C ALA A 13 -1.21 -16.80 16.44
N SER A 14 -2.41 -16.28 16.17
CA SER A 14 -3.58 -17.08 15.79
C SER A 14 -3.43 -17.72 14.41
N PHE A 15 -2.80 -17.05 13.45
CA PHE A 15 -2.52 -17.63 12.14
C PHE A 15 -1.51 -18.79 12.19
N LEU A 16 -0.54 -18.75 13.12
CA LEU A 16 0.39 -19.86 13.30
C LEU A 16 -0.25 -21.06 14.00
N ALA A 17 -1.29 -20.85 14.82
CA ALA A 17 -1.99 -21.91 15.56
C ALA A 17 -3.11 -22.60 14.76
N ILE A 18 -3.74 -21.93 13.79
CA ILE A 18 -4.87 -22.49 13.01
C ILE A 18 -4.39 -23.44 11.91
N SER A 19 -3.13 -23.38 11.51
CA SER A 19 -2.55 -24.31 10.51
C SER A 19 -2.32 -25.74 11.03
N ILE A 20 -2.58 -26.02 12.31
CA ILE A 20 -2.31 -27.33 12.95
C ILE A 20 -3.60 -28.12 13.28
N LEU A 21 -4.79 -27.50 13.17
CA LEU A 21 -6.06 -28.12 13.56
C LEU A 21 -7.09 -28.22 12.43
N GLY A 22 -6.76 -28.93 11.38
CA GLY A 22 -7.67 -29.20 10.27
C GLY A 22 -7.49 -30.61 9.73
N GLY A 23 -8.05 -31.63 10.40
CA GLY A 23 -8.06 -32.98 9.84
C GLY A 23 -8.57 -34.08 10.77
N GLY A 24 -9.83 -34.46 10.63
CA GLY A 24 -10.25 -35.85 10.73
C GLY A 24 -10.84 -36.36 12.05
N SER A 25 -12.14 -36.50 12.05
CA SER A 25 -12.86 -37.43 12.93
C SER A 25 -12.64 -38.87 12.49
N ALA A 26 -12.31 -39.79 13.41
CA ALA A 26 -13.02 -41.02 13.67
C ALA A 26 -12.23 -42.06 14.53
N MET A 27 -12.89 -42.51 15.60
CA MET A 27 -12.90 -43.83 16.22
C MET A 27 -11.61 -44.50 16.73
N ALA A 28 -11.57 -44.53 18.06
CA ALA A 28 -11.38 -45.65 19.00
C ALA A 28 -10.20 -46.64 18.88
N GLN A 29 -9.53 -46.71 20.06
CA GLN A 29 -8.92 -47.86 20.78
C GLN A 29 -7.55 -48.40 20.36
N ASP A 30 -6.67 -48.26 21.25
CA ASP A 30 -5.86 -49.12 22.09
C ASP A 30 -4.36 -48.80 22.15
N SER A 31 -3.95 -48.67 23.38
CA SER A 31 -2.64 -48.75 24.02
C SER A 31 -1.42 -49.21 23.21
N ALA A 32 -0.36 -48.36 23.16
CA ALA A 32 1.03 -48.76 23.47
C ALA A 32 1.95 -47.51 23.49
N ALA A 33 2.69 -47.34 24.54
CA ALA A 33 3.73 -46.33 24.70
C ALA A 33 4.87 -46.57 23.70
N GLY A 34 5.05 -45.62 22.78
CA GLY A 34 6.19 -45.58 21.87
C GLY A 34 6.65 -44.13 21.70
N SER A 35 7.88 -43.83 22.10
CA SER A 35 8.53 -42.52 21.93
C SER A 35 8.57 -42.14 20.46
N CYS A 36 7.80 -41.14 20.06
CA CYS A 36 7.88 -40.56 18.73
C CYS A 36 9.00 -39.50 18.69
N THR A 37 10.14 -39.87 18.15
CA THR A 37 11.17 -38.94 17.70
C THR A 37 10.63 -38.15 16.49
N LEU A 38 10.72 -36.81 16.55
CA LEU A 38 10.37 -35.87 15.49
C LEU A 38 11.38 -35.96 14.30
N SER A 39 11.26 -37.00 13.50
CA SER A 39 12.09 -37.16 12.32
C SER A 39 11.34 -37.85 11.18
N ASN A 40 10.21 -37.34 10.72
CA ASN A 40 9.62 -37.73 9.43
C ASN A 40 8.38 -36.89 9.07
N ILE A 41 8.54 -35.55 8.96
CA ILE A 41 7.64 -34.71 8.17
C ILE A 41 8.50 -33.83 7.24
N ALA A 42 9.33 -34.47 6.47
CA ALA A 42 9.88 -33.92 5.24
C ALA A 42 9.39 -34.81 4.10
N GLY A 43 8.12 -34.70 3.81
CA GLY A 43 7.58 -35.14 2.54
C GLY A 43 8.11 -34.19 1.47
N SER A 44 9.37 -34.39 1.05
CA SER A 44 9.89 -33.79 -0.16
C SER A 44 9.08 -34.39 -1.33
N TYR A 45 8.15 -33.61 -1.88
CA TYR A 45 7.78 -33.78 -3.26
C TYR A 45 9.02 -33.39 -4.05
N PRO A 46 9.70 -34.31 -4.75
CA PRO A 46 10.68 -33.94 -5.74
C PRO A 46 9.89 -33.40 -6.94
N GLY A 47 9.57 -32.12 -6.91
CA GLY A 47 9.24 -31.40 -8.13
C GLY A 47 10.43 -31.58 -9.10
N PRO A 48 10.20 -31.63 -10.42
CA PRO A 48 11.29 -31.71 -11.39
C PRO A 48 12.31 -30.63 -11.05
N ALA A 49 13.60 -31.00 -11.05
CA ALA A 49 14.69 -30.07 -10.84
C ALA A 49 14.45 -28.87 -11.78
N LEU A 50 14.32 -27.67 -11.21
CA LEU A 50 14.09 -26.45 -11.98
C LEU A 50 15.35 -26.20 -12.81
N THR A 51 15.30 -26.61 -14.08
CA THR A 51 16.36 -26.35 -15.06
C THR A 51 16.24 -24.93 -15.63
N ASP A 52 15.07 -24.29 -15.47
CA ASP A 52 14.81 -22.93 -15.92
C ASP A 52 15.12 -21.92 -14.82
N PRO A 53 15.68 -20.75 -15.13
CA PRO A 53 15.93 -19.70 -14.18
C PRO A 53 14.61 -19.23 -13.53
N LEU A 54 14.61 -19.03 -12.19
CA LEU A 54 13.46 -18.52 -11.46
C LEU A 54 13.13 -17.09 -11.92
N THR A 55 11.87 -16.82 -12.23
CA THR A 55 11.37 -15.48 -12.55
C THR A 55 11.56 -14.55 -11.35
N PRO A 56 12.44 -13.52 -11.40
CA PRO A 56 12.66 -12.64 -10.27
C PRO A 56 11.42 -11.79 -9.98
N VAL A 57 11.29 -11.36 -8.72
CA VAL A 57 10.14 -10.60 -8.21
C VAL A 57 10.60 -9.23 -7.70
N VAL A 58 9.90 -8.17 -8.11
CA VAL A 58 10.04 -6.82 -7.53
C VAL A 58 8.72 -6.44 -6.86
N VAL A 59 8.77 -6.21 -5.54
CA VAL A 59 7.61 -5.86 -4.71
C VAL A 59 7.47 -4.34 -4.62
N PHE A 60 6.25 -3.84 -4.86
CA PHE A 60 5.82 -2.46 -4.66
C PHE A 60 4.98 -2.41 -3.39
N PRO A 61 5.48 -1.84 -2.29
CA PRO A 61 4.80 -1.85 -1.00
C PRO A 61 3.51 -1.02 -0.97
N ALA A 62 2.69 -1.25 0.05
CA ALA A 62 1.53 -0.41 0.37
C ALA A 62 1.96 0.97 0.89
N PHE A 63 0.98 1.86 1.06
CA PHE A 63 1.14 3.17 1.68
C PHE A 63 1.76 3.03 3.07
N HIS A 64 2.84 3.77 3.38
CA HIS A 64 3.63 3.71 4.63
C HIS A 64 4.34 2.38 4.94
N PHE A 65 4.40 1.42 3.99
CA PHE A 65 5.08 0.14 4.21
C PHE A 65 6.54 0.12 3.76
N THR A 66 7.05 1.23 3.27
CA THR A 66 8.49 1.42 3.02
C THR A 66 9.13 2.16 4.19
N LYS A 67 10.26 1.66 4.67
CA LYS A 67 11.04 2.36 5.70
C LYS A 67 11.68 3.62 5.17
N LEU A 68 11.40 4.75 5.82
CA LEU A 68 12.07 6.02 5.59
C LEU A 68 13.03 6.32 6.74
N LYS A 69 14.20 6.85 6.41
CA LYS A 69 15.14 7.41 7.38
C LYS A 69 15.01 8.92 7.35
N VAL A 70 14.56 9.49 8.45
CA VAL A 70 14.44 10.93 8.65
C VAL A 70 15.63 11.43 9.45
N LYS A 71 16.40 12.37 8.89
CA LYS A 71 17.49 13.07 9.57
C LYS A 71 17.07 14.51 9.79
N VAL A 72 17.11 14.94 11.04
CA VAL A 72 16.84 16.31 11.48
C VAL A 72 18.15 16.98 11.83
N GLN A 73 18.37 18.21 11.36
CA GLN A 73 19.61 18.95 11.56
C GLN A 73 19.35 20.44 11.62
N ASN A 74 19.49 21.02 12.84
CA ASN A 74 19.26 22.45 13.09
C ASN A 74 17.88 22.96 12.60
N GLN A 75 16.83 22.17 12.80
CA GLN A 75 15.48 22.55 12.42
C GLN A 75 14.96 23.72 13.30
N THR A 76 14.12 24.59 12.73
CA THR A 76 13.52 25.75 13.40
C THR A 76 12.01 25.82 13.21
N VAL A 77 11.41 24.86 12.50
CA VAL A 77 9.98 24.86 12.13
C VAL A 77 9.08 24.41 13.27
N ALA A 78 9.61 23.62 14.19
CA ALA A 78 8.93 23.11 15.37
C ALA A 78 9.81 23.34 16.61
N PRO A 79 9.78 24.56 17.21
CA PRO A 79 10.69 24.92 18.32
C PRO A 79 10.56 24.04 19.56
N GLU A 80 9.40 23.42 19.75
CA GLU A 80 9.13 22.46 20.84
C GLU A 80 9.72 21.08 20.61
N CYS A 81 10.26 20.83 19.41
CA CYS A 81 10.81 19.53 19.02
C CYS A 81 12.35 19.55 19.04
N PRO A 82 13.01 18.38 19.15
CA PRO A 82 14.46 18.31 19.06
C PRO A 82 14.99 18.99 17.79
N THR A 83 16.02 19.81 17.94
CA THR A 83 16.63 20.55 16.83
C THR A 83 17.43 19.66 15.90
N SER A 84 17.90 18.50 16.38
CA SER A 84 18.69 17.54 15.61
C SER A 84 18.47 16.12 16.12
N GLY A 85 18.61 15.14 15.23
CA GLY A 85 18.45 13.72 15.56
C GLY A 85 18.08 12.88 14.32
N THR A 86 17.70 11.65 14.55
CA THR A 86 17.23 10.75 13.49
C THR A 86 16.07 9.90 13.99
N PHE A 87 15.10 9.62 13.10
CA PHE A 87 14.08 8.61 13.36
C PHE A 87 13.76 7.84 12.07
N GLU A 88 13.09 6.70 12.22
CA GLU A 88 12.52 5.96 11.10
C GLU A 88 11.02 6.24 11.05
N ASP A 89 10.48 6.40 9.85
CA ASP A 89 9.06 6.53 9.60
C ASP A 89 8.60 5.35 8.73
N TRP A 90 7.70 4.54 9.25
CA TRP A 90 7.00 3.47 8.57
C TRP A 90 5.93 2.85 9.48
N PHE A 91 4.96 2.15 8.91
CA PHE A 91 3.75 1.68 9.60
C PHE A 91 4.01 0.82 10.86
N LEU A 92 4.95 -0.11 10.80
CA LEU A 92 5.26 -1.02 11.92
C LEU A 92 6.54 -0.60 12.65
N ASN A 93 6.71 0.69 12.93
CA ASN A 93 7.84 1.14 13.72
C ASN A 93 7.70 0.67 15.18
N ASP A 94 8.23 -0.51 15.49
CA ASP A 94 8.21 -1.12 16.83
C ASP A 94 9.13 -0.41 17.84
N SER A 95 9.95 0.51 17.37
CA SER A 95 10.84 1.32 18.21
C SER A 95 10.31 2.74 18.27
N PRO A 96 9.38 3.04 19.21
CA PRO A 96 8.90 4.40 19.37
C PRO A 96 10.10 5.30 19.64
N ASN A 97 10.26 6.32 18.81
CA ASN A 97 11.31 7.30 19.03
C ASN A 97 10.92 8.14 20.25
N THR A 98 11.61 7.94 21.37
CA THR A 98 11.33 8.69 22.59
C THR A 98 11.74 10.17 22.52
N GLU A 99 12.61 10.52 21.54
CA GLU A 99 13.06 11.90 21.33
C GLU A 99 12.07 12.70 20.50
N PHE A 100 11.43 12.08 19.48
CA PHE A 100 10.47 12.74 18.59
C PHE A 100 9.06 12.22 18.89
N SER A 101 8.25 13.03 19.56
CA SER A 101 6.83 12.71 19.75
C SER A 101 6.10 12.63 18.41
N GLN A 102 4.90 12.04 18.37
CA GLN A 102 4.06 11.97 17.16
C GLN A 102 3.86 13.36 16.55
N VAL A 103 3.52 14.35 17.36
CA VAL A 103 3.35 15.75 16.89
C VAL A 103 4.62 16.29 16.25
N CYS A 104 5.80 15.96 16.80
CA CYS A 104 7.07 16.36 16.22
C CYS A 104 7.35 15.65 14.89
N GLN A 105 7.10 14.34 14.80
CA GLN A 105 7.25 13.59 13.56
C GLN A 105 6.33 14.16 12.47
N ASP A 106 5.05 14.36 12.77
CA ASP A 106 4.08 14.93 11.84
C ASP A 106 4.50 16.30 11.31
N LYS A 107 4.93 17.21 12.20
CA LYS A 107 5.40 18.55 11.82
C LYS A 107 6.64 18.49 10.93
N LEU A 108 7.59 17.61 11.24
CA LEU A 108 8.83 17.45 10.49
C LEU A 108 8.61 16.72 9.14
N LEU A 109 7.59 15.88 9.05
CA LEU A 109 7.21 15.18 7.80
C LEU A 109 6.22 15.97 6.94
N THR A 110 5.61 17.02 7.45
CA THR A 110 4.80 17.97 6.67
C THR A 110 5.65 18.54 5.54
N LEU A 111 5.15 18.49 4.30
CA LEU A 111 5.87 19.03 3.15
C LEU A 111 5.67 20.54 3.04
N VAL A 112 6.71 21.23 2.58
CA VAL A 112 6.61 22.63 2.15
C VAL A 112 6.19 22.62 0.68
N VAL A 113 5.12 23.37 0.38
CA VAL A 113 4.64 23.54 -1.00
C VAL A 113 4.93 24.96 -1.45
N ASP A 114 5.77 25.08 -2.48
CA ASP A 114 6.09 26.39 -3.10
C ASP A 114 4.80 27.00 -3.69
N PRO A 115 4.45 28.23 -3.31
CA PRO A 115 3.25 28.89 -3.83
C PRO A 115 3.34 29.31 -5.30
N ASP A 116 4.51 29.23 -5.91
CA ASP A 116 4.72 29.62 -7.31
C ASP A 116 4.00 28.65 -8.27
N ALA A 117 2.81 29.04 -8.70
CA ALA A 117 1.99 28.26 -9.64
C ALA A 117 2.58 28.18 -11.06
N SER A 118 3.68 28.89 -11.38
CA SER A 118 4.37 28.75 -12.67
C SER A 118 5.26 27.50 -12.73
N LYS A 119 5.62 26.92 -11.58
CA LYS A 119 6.38 25.67 -11.49
C LYS A 119 5.46 24.48 -11.73
N PRO A 120 5.98 23.40 -12.38
CA PRO A 120 5.29 22.13 -12.42
C PRO A 120 4.94 21.65 -11.00
N MET A 121 3.75 21.08 -10.83
CA MET A 121 3.27 20.67 -9.50
C MET A 121 4.27 19.76 -8.75
N PRO A 122 4.88 18.73 -9.37
CA PRO A 122 5.85 17.86 -8.69
C PRO A 122 7.10 18.60 -8.14
N GLU A 123 7.49 19.72 -8.77
CA GLU A 123 8.68 20.49 -8.39
C GLU A 123 8.43 21.46 -7.24
N ARG A 124 7.18 21.62 -6.82
CA ARG A 124 6.78 22.56 -5.75
C ARG A 124 6.95 21.98 -4.35
N PHE A 125 7.21 20.67 -4.22
CA PHE A 125 7.30 20.01 -2.93
C PHE A 125 8.73 19.90 -2.43
N SER A 126 8.92 20.16 -1.14
CA SER A 126 10.20 19.98 -0.47
C SER A 126 10.00 19.56 0.99
N ASN A 127 11.04 18.97 1.58
CA ASN A 127 11.06 18.71 3.02
C ASN A 127 11.15 20.02 3.80
N GLN A 128 10.76 20.00 5.07
CA GLN A 128 10.96 21.12 6.00
C GLN A 128 12.45 21.51 6.09
N PRO A 129 12.76 22.81 6.30
CA PRO A 129 14.13 23.25 6.53
C PRO A 129 14.81 22.45 7.65
N GLY A 130 16.01 21.95 7.37
CA GLY A 130 16.75 21.09 8.31
C GLY A 130 16.28 19.64 8.38
N VAL A 131 15.33 19.21 7.55
CA VAL A 131 14.84 17.83 7.48
C VAL A 131 15.27 17.18 6.16
N THR A 132 15.84 15.98 6.25
CA THR A 132 16.17 15.15 5.09
C THR A 132 15.50 13.79 5.24
N VAL A 133 14.71 13.39 4.25
CA VAL A 133 14.06 12.08 4.21
C VAL A 133 14.67 11.26 3.07
N LYS A 134 15.00 10.01 3.36
CA LYS A 134 15.57 9.06 2.39
C LYS A 134 14.93 7.69 2.54
N LEU A 135 14.76 7.00 1.44
CA LEU A 135 14.42 5.59 1.45
C LEU A 135 15.52 4.79 2.16
N LYS A 136 15.14 3.96 3.11
CA LYS A 136 16.06 3.06 3.79
C LYS A 136 16.12 1.74 3.02
N ASP A 137 17.34 1.32 2.67
CA ASP A 137 17.59 0.02 2.02
C ASP A 137 16.78 -0.19 0.70
N PHE A 138 16.69 0.83 -0.15
CA PHE A 138 16.04 0.72 -1.48
C PHE A 138 16.57 -0.49 -2.25
N GLY A 139 15.67 -1.20 -2.94
CA GLY A 139 16.00 -2.42 -3.68
C GLY A 139 16.11 -3.68 -2.82
N LYS A 140 16.07 -3.57 -1.48
CA LYS A 140 16.26 -4.68 -0.54
C LYS A 140 14.98 -5.01 0.24
N THR A 141 14.81 -6.28 0.59
CA THR A 141 13.63 -6.76 1.35
C THR A 141 13.51 -6.13 2.74
N GLN A 142 14.63 -5.68 3.34
CA GLN A 142 14.67 -4.98 4.62
C GLN A 142 13.95 -3.61 4.59
N SER A 143 13.77 -3.03 3.40
CA SER A 143 13.04 -1.76 3.24
C SER A 143 11.53 -1.91 3.48
N ALA A 144 10.97 -3.12 3.33
CA ALA A 144 9.56 -3.40 3.50
C ALA A 144 9.31 -4.72 4.27
N PRO A 145 9.62 -4.76 5.57
CA PRO A 145 9.60 -5.98 6.37
C PRO A 145 8.20 -6.55 6.60
N PHE A 146 7.14 -5.79 6.37
CA PHE A 146 5.77 -6.30 6.41
C PHE A 146 5.56 -7.51 5.51
N TYR A 147 6.26 -7.58 4.38
CA TYR A 147 6.14 -8.68 3.41
C TYR A 147 7.03 -9.88 3.74
N ASP A 148 7.56 -9.97 4.95
CA ASP A 148 8.40 -11.10 5.38
C ASP A 148 7.75 -12.47 5.14
N PRO A 149 6.44 -12.70 5.38
CA PRO A 149 5.78 -13.97 5.05
C PRO A 149 5.82 -14.32 3.55
N LEU A 150 5.65 -13.32 2.66
CA LEU A 150 5.81 -13.49 1.21
C LEU A 150 7.25 -13.88 0.87
N TYR A 151 8.23 -13.21 1.47
CA TYR A 151 9.64 -13.50 1.22
C TYR A 151 10.01 -14.90 1.69
N VAL A 152 9.59 -15.32 2.89
CA VAL A 152 9.80 -16.68 3.43
C VAL A 152 9.17 -17.74 2.53
N PHE A 153 7.96 -17.50 2.03
CA PHE A 153 7.30 -18.40 1.09
C PHE A 153 8.09 -18.55 -0.21
N LEU A 154 8.60 -17.47 -0.77
CA LEU A 154 9.43 -17.50 -1.98
C LEU A 154 10.78 -18.18 -1.70
N GLU A 155 11.43 -17.93 -0.57
CA GLU A 155 12.67 -18.60 -0.16
C GLU A 155 12.49 -20.12 -0.07
N ALA A 156 11.37 -20.57 0.49
CA ALA A 156 11.02 -22.00 0.53
C ALA A 156 10.84 -22.62 -0.89
N ASN A 157 10.70 -21.78 -1.92
CA ASN A 157 10.60 -22.16 -3.32
C ASN A 157 11.86 -21.83 -4.14
N GLY A 158 13.02 -21.62 -3.47
CA GLY A 158 14.33 -21.48 -4.09
C GLY A 158 14.74 -20.04 -4.43
N TYR A 159 13.94 -19.05 -4.04
CA TYR A 159 14.29 -17.63 -4.22
C TYR A 159 15.30 -17.17 -3.18
N VAL A 160 15.99 -16.06 -3.46
CA VAL A 160 17.02 -15.47 -2.60
C VAL A 160 16.73 -13.98 -2.40
N ARG A 161 16.57 -13.54 -1.16
CA ARG A 161 16.37 -12.13 -0.82
C ARG A 161 17.49 -11.26 -1.37
N ASN A 162 17.13 -10.08 -1.82
CA ASN A 162 18.04 -9.06 -2.35
C ASN A 162 18.78 -9.46 -3.64
N ARG A 163 18.44 -10.61 -4.23
CA ARG A 163 18.91 -11.07 -5.54
C ARG A 163 17.74 -11.19 -6.52
N ASN A 164 16.87 -12.18 -6.33
CA ASN A 164 15.67 -12.37 -7.14
C ASN A 164 14.36 -12.09 -6.40
N ILE A 165 14.45 -11.56 -5.16
CA ILE A 165 13.36 -10.88 -4.45
C ILE A 165 13.87 -9.47 -4.13
N ARG A 166 13.33 -8.46 -4.79
CA ARG A 166 13.71 -7.05 -4.64
C ARG A 166 12.49 -6.21 -4.24
N VAL A 167 12.72 -4.97 -3.78
CA VAL A 167 11.65 -4.07 -3.35
C VAL A 167 11.82 -2.69 -3.97
N ALA A 168 10.85 -2.26 -4.76
CA ALA A 168 10.75 -0.90 -5.28
C ALA A 168 10.04 -0.02 -4.24
N GLY A 169 10.73 0.29 -3.14
CA GLY A 169 10.22 1.18 -2.11
C GLY A 169 10.09 2.62 -2.57
N TYR A 170 9.19 3.38 -1.93
CA TYR A 170 8.95 4.79 -2.26
C TYR A 170 8.60 5.59 -1.00
N ASP A 171 8.80 6.91 -1.07
CA ASP A 171 8.34 7.83 -0.04
C ASP A 171 6.82 7.99 -0.14
N SER A 172 6.09 7.44 0.82
CA SER A 172 4.62 7.42 0.82
C SER A 172 3.97 8.80 0.90
N ARG A 173 4.73 9.85 1.15
CA ARG A 173 4.23 11.23 1.12
C ARG A 173 4.06 11.76 -0.31
N LEU A 174 4.84 11.21 -1.25
CA LEU A 174 5.00 11.68 -2.62
C LEU A 174 4.23 10.79 -3.62
N THR A 175 3.99 11.30 -4.82
CA THR A 175 3.42 10.57 -5.94
C THR A 175 4.50 10.01 -6.87
N PRO A 176 4.20 9.03 -7.75
CA PRO A 176 5.23 8.34 -8.54
C PRO A 176 5.90 9.21 -9.62
N ASP A 177 5.43 10.43 -9.88
CA ASP A 177 6.08 11.43 -10.74
C ASP A 177 7.12 12.29 -10.00
N MET A 178 7.39 11.96 -8.72
CA MET A 178 8.30 12.72 -7.86
C MET A 178 9.53 11.89 -7.43
N ASP A 179 10.52 12.59 -6.88
CA ASP A 179 11.72 12.02 -6.23
C ASP A 179 12.48 11.00 -7.09
N GLY A 180 12.42 11.11 -8.43
CA GLY A 180 13.10 10.18 -9.32
C GLY A 180 12.65 8.71 -9.16
N PHE A 181 11.41 8.48 -8.73
CA PHE A 181 10.87 7.12 -8.53
C PHE A 181 10.94 6.29 -9.81
N LEU A 182 10.55 6.88 -10.94
CA LEU A 182 10.48 6.17 -12.23
C LEU A 182 11.88 5.67 -12.65
N GLU A 183 12.85 6.55 -12.70
CA GLU A 183 14.23 6.25 -13.13
C GLU A 183 14.89 5.24 -12.19
N ARG A 184 14.71 5.42 -10.89
CA ARG A 184 15.26 4.54 -9.86
C ARG A 184 14.66 3.14 -9.94
N THR A 185 13.36 3.04 -10.25
CA THR A 185 12.66 1.76 -10.37
C THR A 185 12.99 1.05 -11.67
N ILE A 186 13.12 1.77 -12.78
CA ILE A 186 13.62 1.23 -14.06
C ILE A 186 15.00 0.59 -13.84
N ALA A 187 15.93 1.34 -13.24
CA ALA A 187 17.28 0.85 -12.95
C ALA A 187 17.27 -0.42 -12.08
N LEU A 188 16.41 -0.47 -11.05
CA LEU A 188 16.27 -1.65 -10.18
C LEU A 188 15.78 -2.88 -10.97
N ILE A 189 14.80 -2.71 -11.86
CA ILE A 189 14.26 -3.80 -12.67
C ILE A 189 15.30 -4.31 -13.68
N GLU A 190 16.00 -3.40 -14.34
CA GLU A 190 17.07 -3.76 -15.28
C GLU A 190 18.24 -4.49 -14.58
N GLU A 191 18.70 -3.97 -13.43
CA GLU A 191 19.69 -4.64 -12.58
C GLU A 191 19.22 -6.05 -12.20
N THR A 192 17.97 -6.17 -11.72
CA THR A 192 17.40 -7.47 -11.32
C THR A 192 17.33 -8.44 -12.48
N TYR A 193 16.95 -7.99 -13.68
CA TYR A 193 16.95 -8.79 -14.90
C TYR A 193 18.34 -9.33 -15.22
N TYR A 194 19.36 -8.47 -15.26
CA TYR A 194 20.73 -8.89 -15.63
C TYR A 194 21.36 -9.79 -14.57
N GLU A 195 21.18 -9.52 -13.29
CA GLU A 195 21.70 -10.33 -12.19
C GLU A 195 21.07 -11.74 -12.12
N ASN A 196 19.92 -11.94 -12.76
CA ASN A 196 19.22 -13.21 -12.79
C ASN A 196 19.22 -13.85 -14.19
N GLY A 197 20.33 -13.70 -14.95
CA GLY A 197 20.55 -14.39 -16.21
C GLY A 197 19.64 -13.92 -17.34
N ASN A 198 19.34 -12.64 -17.40
CA ASN A 198 18.43 -12.01 -18.37
C ASN A 198 16.98 -12.55 -18.28
N THR A 199 16.53 -12.85 -17.06
CA THR A 199 15.18 -13.35 -16.83
C THR A 199 14.24 -12.18 -16.55
N PRO A 200 13.13 -12.01 -17.30
CA PRO A 200 12.17 -10.94 -17.09
C PRO A 200 11.56 -10.95 -15.69
N VAL A 201 11.35 -9.76 -15.12
CA VAL A 201 10.94 -9.53 -13.75
C VAL A 201 9.42 -9.52 -13.60
N HIS A 202 8.88 -10.19 -12.60
CA HIS A 202 7.47 -10.12 -12.24
C HIS A 202 7.24 -9.05 -11.18
N LEU A 203 6.29 -8.16 -11.42
CA LEU A 203 5.93 -7.10 -10.48
C LEU A 203 4.84 -7.59 -9.53
N VAL A 204 5.01 -7.36 -8.24
CA VAL A 204 3.98 -7.63 -7.22
C VAL A 204 3.69 -6.34 -6.48
N GLY A 205 2.47 -5.83 -6.57
CA GLY A 205 2.08 -4.61 -5.88
C GLY A 205 0.99 -4.89 -4.84
N HIS A 206 1.06 -4.27 -3.67
CA HIS A 206 0.01 -4.36 -2.66
C HIS A 206 -0.58 -2.99 -2.37
N SER A 207 -1.91 -2.88 -2.28
CA SER A 207 -2.63 -1.67 -1.86
C SER A 207 -2.32 -0.47 -2.78
N ASN A 208 -1.55 0.51 -2.31
CA ASN A 208 -1.09 1.65 -3.11
C ASN A 208 0.04 1.29 -4.09
N GLY A 209 0.79 0.22 -3.82
CA GLY A 209 1.89 -0.24 -4.68
C GLY A 209 1.52 -0.49 -6.13
N PRO A 210 0.33 -1.07 -6.44
CA PRO A 210 -0.16 -1.21 -7.81
C PRO A 210 -0.28 0.12 -8.58
N LEU A 211 -0.57 1.24 -7.93
CA LEU A 211 -0.61 2.55 -8.60
C LEU A 211 0.79 3.00 -9.07
N TYR A 212 1.81 2.74 -8.24
CA TYR A 212 3.20 3.02 -8.59
C TYR A 212 3.71 2.10 -9.71
N ALA A 213 3.36 0.81 -9.65
CA ALA A 213 3.66 -0.14 -10.72
C ALA A 213 2.94 0.22 -12.03
N GLN A 214 1.67 0.65 -11.96
CA GLN A 214 0.88 1.11 -13.10
C GLN A 214 1.51 2.36 -13.73
N PHE A 215 1.94 3.31 -12.91
CA PHE A 215 2.63 4.51 -13.39
C PHE A 215 3.90 4.12 -14.16
N LEU A 216 4.75 3.25 -13.62
CA LEU A 216 5.93 2.72 -14.30
C LEU A 216 5.55 2.08 -15.65
N LEU A 217 4.57 1.16 -15.65
CA LEU A 217 4.19 0.40 -16.84
C LEU A 217 3.57 1.27 -17.94
N THR A 218 2.93 2.39 -17.59
CA THR A 218 2.37 3.34 -18.56
C THR A 218 3.40 4.37 -19.06
N HIS A 219 4.52 4.55 -18.34
CA HIS A 219 5.59 5.46 -18.72
C HIS A 219 6.81 4.76 -19.33
N THR A 220 6.71 3.46 -19.60
CA THR A 220 7.75 2.68 -20.30
C THR A 220 7.25 2.18 -21.65
N THR A 221 8.18 2.02 -22.61
CA THR A 221 7.83 1.54 -23.95
C THR A 221 7.44 0.07 -23.96
N GLN A 222 6.66 -0.37 -24.95
CA GLN A 222 6.32 -1.79 -25.09
C GLN A 222 7.58 -2.65 -25.31
N ALA A 223 8.57 -2.15 -26.05
CA ALA A 223 9.84 -2.86 -26.24
C ALA A 223 10.58 -3.10 -24.91
N TRP A 224 10.61 -2.10 -24.03
CA TRP A 224 11.18 -2.25 -22.70
C TRP A 224 10.41 -3.29 -21.86
N LYS A 225 9.08 -3.21 -21.85
CA LYS A 225 8.23 -4.19 -21.13
C LYS A 225 8.40 -5.61 -21.69
N ASN A 226 8.48 -5.75 -23.01
CA ASN A 226 8.73 -7.03 -23.65
C ASN A 226 10.08 -7.65 -23.26
N GLN A 227 11.09 -6.83 -22.98
CA GLN A 227 12.39 -7.30 -22.52
C GLN A 227 12.41 -7.60 -21.03
N PHE A 228 11.98 -6.66 -20.20
CA PHE A 228 12.26 -6.66 -18.77
C PHE A 228 11.11 -7.16 -17.89
N ILE A 229 9.86 -7.16 -18.37
CA ILE A 229 8.69 -7.51 -17.54
C ILE A 229 8.14 -8.88 -17.92
N HIS A 230 7.99 -9.74 -16.92
CA HIS A 230 7.33 -11.04 -17.03
C HIS A 230 5.80 -10.90 -16.94
N GLY A 231 5.31 -10.16 -15.94
CA GLY A 231 3.89 -9.94 -15.65
C GLY A 231 3.71 -9.09 -14.40
N PHE A 232 2.47 -8.87 -14.01
CA PHE A 232 2.09 -8.03 -12.87
C PHE A 232 1.00 -8.69 -12.03
N THR A 233 1.26 -8.85 -10.73
CA THR A 233 0.28 -9.30 -9.74
C THR A 233 -0.08 -8.15 -8.80
N PRO A 234 -1.14 -7.37 -9.09
CA PRO A 234 -1.69 -6.41 -8.14
C PRO A 234 -2.52 -7.15 -7.09
N ILE A 235 -2.24 -6.88 -5.82
CA ILE A 235 -2.96 -7.40 -4.65
C ILE A 235 -3.69 -6.24 -4.01
N ALA A 236 -5.01 -6.27 -3.96
CA ALA A 236 -5.87 -5.23 -3.42
C ALA A 236 -5.44 -3.81 -3.87
N GLY A 237 -5.39 -3.58 -5.18
CA GLY A 237 -4.93 -2.30 -5.75
C GLY A 237 -5.88 -1.14 -5.45
N ASN A 238 -5.33 -0.03 -4.96
CA ASN A 238 -6.09 1.19 -4.62
C ASN A 238 -6.40 2.05 -5.87
N TRP A 239 -7.01 1.44 -6.89
CA TRP A 239 -7.13 2.00 -8.24
C TRP A 239 -7.84 3.36 -8.31
N PRO A 240 -9.12 3.50 -7.93
CA PRO A 240 -9.80 4.79 -7.91
C PRO A 240 -9.68 5.51 -6.57
N GLY A 241 -8.84 5.03 -5.66
CA GLY A 241 -8.74 5.56 -4.30
C GLY A 241 -9.84 5.08 -3.35
N GLN A 242 -9.86 5.62 -2.15
CA GLN A 242 -10.74 5.25 -1.04
C GLN A 242 -11.42 6.49 -0.46
N GLY A 243 -12.70 6.36 -0.11
CA GLY A 243 -13.48 7.45 0.49
C GLY A 243 -12.97 7.87 1.87
N ILE A 244 -12.40 6.92 2.62
CA ILE A 244 -11.87 7.16 3.98
C ILE A 244 -10.68 8.14 4.01
N PHE A 245 -10.03 8.43 2.88
CA PHE A 245 -8.99 9.46 2.83
C PHE A 245 -9.54 10.88 2.98
N TYR A 246 -10.81 11.16 2.69
CA TYR A 246 -11.36 12.51 2.88
C TYR A 246 -11.47 12.94 4.34
N PRO A 247 -11.96 12.12 5.30
CA PRO A 247 -11.92 12.46 6.71
C PRO A 247 -10.53 12.68 7.30
N VAL A 248 -9.49 12.06 6.73
CA VAL A 248 -8.09 12.17 7.19
C VAL A 248 -7.63 13.63 7.31
N TYR A 249 -8.03 14.47 6.37
CA TYR A 249 -7.65 15.89 6.34
C TYR A 249 -8.21 16.72 7.49
N PHE A 250 -9.14 16.17 8.27
CA PHE A 250 -9.79 16.82 9.41
C PHE A 250 -9.47 16.14 10.74
N THR A 251 -9.22 14.85 10.71
CA THR A 251 -9.08 14.00 11.90
C THR A 251 -7.68 13.48 12.14
N GLY A 252 -6.82 13.49 11.12
CA GLY A 252 -5.53 12.81 11.17
C GLY A 252 -5.63 11.28 11.35
N LEU A 253 -6.79 10.70 11.00
CA LEU A 253 -7.01 9.25 11.05
C LEU A 253 -5.88 8.51 10.33
N ASN A 254 -5.30 7.53 10.98
CA ASN A 254 -4.43 6.57 10.30
C ASN A 254 -5.29 5.63 9.46
N THR A 255 -5.18 5.73 8.14
CA THR A 255 -5.97 4.93 7.19
C THR A 255 -5.52 3.48 7.08
N ILE A 256 -4.42 3.11 7.72
CA ILE A 256 -3.88 1.75 7.66
C ILE A 256 -4.55 0.86 8.70
N ASP A 257 -4.51 1.27 9.97
CA ASP A 257 -5.08 0.52 11.09
C ASP A 257 -6.38 1.13 11.64
N PHE A 258 -6.87 2.18 10.99
CA PHE A 258 -8.06 2.94 11.39
C PHE A 258 -8.00 3.46 12.83
N THR A 259 -6.81 3.80 13.30
CA THR A 259 -6.66 4.44 14.61
C THR A 259 -6.78 5.93 14.51
N PHE A 260 -7.49 6.50 15.47
CA PHE A 260 -7.59 7.94 15.63
C PHE A 260 -6.54 8.46 16.59
N PRO A 261 -6.02 9.67 16.35
CA PRO A 261 -5.24 10.37 17.34
C PRO A 261 -6.04 10.49 18.65
N THR A 262 -5.38 10.26 19.78
CA THR A 262 -6.02 10.20 21.11
C THR A 262 -6.36 11.56 21.70
N ASN A 263 -5.87 12.62 21.08
CA ASN A 263 -6.12 14.01 21.51
C ASN A 263 -6.12 14.97 20.32
N ALA A 264 -6.67 16.16 20.52
CA ALA A 264 -6.82 17.16 19.46
C ALA A 264 -5.49 17.66 18.89
N ALA A 265 -4.40 17.71 19.69
CA ALA A 265 -3.10 18.16 19.21
C ALA A 265 -2.49 17.15 18.20
N ASN A 266 -2.55 15.86 18.51
CA ASN A 266 -2.12 14.80 17.57
C ASN A 266 -3.03 14.77 16.34
N ALA A 267 -4.34 14.91 16.51
CA ALA A 267 -5.29 14.95 15.40
C ALA A 267 -5.00 16.13 14.46
N ALA A 268 -4.73 17.31 15.00
CA ALA A 268 -4.42 18.50 14.22
C ALA A 268 -3.07 18.38 13.48
N SER A 269 -2.02 17.84 14.14
CA SER A 269 -0.71 17.68 13.52
C SER A 269 -0.76 16.66 12.38
N SER A 270 -1.35 15.50 12.60
CA SER A 270 -1.46 14.45 11.58
C SER A 270 -2.35 14.90 10.41
N ALA A 271 -3.50 15.55 10.68
CA ALA A 271 -4.36 16.10 9.64
C ALA A 271 -3.63 17.15 8.78
N THR A 272 -2.88 18.07 9.42
CA THR A 272 -2.09 19.09 8.72
C THR A 272 -0.99 18.48 7.86
N MET A 273 -0.33 17.44 8.37
CA MET A 273 0.68 16.69 7.61
C MET A 273 0.04 16.08 6.35
N PHE A 274 -1.06 15.35 6.48
CA PHE A 274 -1.74 14.73 5.32
C PHE A 274 -2.25 15.75 4.30
N GLN A 275 -2.63 16.96 4.71
CA GLN A 275 -3.03 18.03 3.79
C GLN A 275 -1.90 18.46 2.84
N THR A 276 -0.65 18.16 3.14
CA THR A 276 0.50 18.48 2.29
C THR A 276 1.03 17.30 1.49
N HIS A 277 0.55 16.08 1.73
CA HIS A 277 1.02 14.88 1.07
C HIS A 277 0.24 14.62 -0.23
N PRO A 278 0.81 14.80 -1.43
CA PRO A 278 0.12 14.58 -2.70
C PRO A 278 -0.38 13.14 -2.88
N SER A 279 0.31 12.16 -2.30
CA SER A 279 -0.10 10.74 -2.35
C SER A 279 -1.42 10.47 -1.62
N SER A 280 -1.78 11.22 -0.57
CA SER A 280 -3.06 11.07 0.10
C SER A 280 -4.23 11.48 -0.81
N TYR A 281 -4.05 12.51 -1.64
CA TYR A 281 -5.03 12.89 -2.66
C TYR A 281 -5.10 11.88 -3.81
N MET A 282 -3.96 11.34 -4.25
CA MET A 282 -3.93 10.25 -5.21
C MET A 282 -4.69 9.02 -4.69
N SER A 283 -4.66 8.80 -3.38
CA SER A 283 -5.36 7.70 -2.69
C SER A 283 -6.81 8.04 -2.34
N SER A 284 -7.27 9.29 -2.50
CA SER A 284 -8.67 9.68 -2.30
C SER A 284 -9.54 9.25 -3.49
N SER A 285 -10.80 8.89 -3.21
CA SER A 285 -11.70 8.32 -4.23
C SER A 285 -11.93 9.27 -5.41
N ASP A 286 -11.69 8.72 -6.63
CA ASP A 286 -11.86 9.42 -7.91
C ASP A 286 -13.35 9.60 -8.24
N PRO A 287 -13.85 10.84 -8.38
CA PRO A 287 -15.24 11.11 -8.73
C PRO A 287 -15.66 10.58 -10.11
N ALA A 288 -14.71 10.20 -10.97
CA ALA A 288 -15.02 9.59 -12.27
C ALA A 288 -15.51 8.14 -12.13
N VAL A 289 -15.15 7.45 -11.06
CA VAL A 289 -15.46 6.03 -10.80
C VAL A 289 -16.51 5.88 -9.71
N PHE A 290 -16.34 6.60 -8.60
CA PHE A 290 -17.24 6.49 -7.45
C PHE A 290 -18.64 7.03 -7.74
N ARG A 291 -19.65 6.37 -7.17
CA ARG A 291 -21.05 6.72 -7.34
C ARG A 291 -21.37 8.06 -6.66
N LYS A 292 -22.33 8.78 -7.22
CA LYS A 292 -22.80 10.08 -6.69
C LYS A 292 -23.35 10.03 -5.25
N GLN A 293 -23.70 8.85 -4.76
CA GLN A 293 -24.39 8.65 -3.48
C GLN A 293 -23.45 8.15 -2.37
N GLU A 294 -22.17 8.00 -2.66
CA GLU A 294 -21.21 7.55 -1.63
C GLU A 294 -20.77 8.72 -0.77
N VAL A 295 -21.29 8.77 0.45
CA VAL A 295 -20.94 9.79 1.41
C VAL A 295 -19.57 9.50 1.97
N VAL A 296 -18.64 10.44 1.81
CA VAL A 296 -17.27 10.34 2.36
C VAL A 296 -17.08 11.20 3.60
N VAL A 297 -17.80 12.34 3.65
CA VAL A 297 -17.84 13.21 4.83
C VAL A 297 -19.28 13.70 5.03
N GLN A 298 -19.77 13.61 6.25
CA GLN A 298 -21.01 14.26 6.67
C GLN A 298 -20.72 15.15 7.87
N THR A 299 -21.19 16.39 7.87
CA THR A 299 -21.09 17.28 9.05
C THR A 299 -22.42 17.39 9.76
N VAL A 300 -22.34 17.55 11.10
CA VAL A 300 -23.51 17.75 11.96
C VAL A 300 -23.89 19.23 11.98
N GLN A 301 -22.91 20.13 12.10
CA GLN A 301 -23.11 21.57 12.20
C GLN A 301 -22.13 22.35 11.30
N PRO A 302 -22.62 23.00 10.22
CA PRO A 302 -23.96 22.83 9.64
C PRO A 302 -24.14 21.44 9.05
N SER A 303 -25.36 20.94 9.01
CA SER A 303 -25.66 19.66 8.37
C SER A 303 -25.38 19.72 6.86
N LYS A 304 -24.33 19.04 6.43
CA LYS A 304 -23.92 18.93 5.03
C LYS A 304 -23.40 17.53 4.76
N THR A 305 -23.52 17.11 3.51
CA THR A 305 -23.04 15.82 3.03
C THR A 305 -22.14 16.05 1.81
N TYR A 306 -20.99 15.37 1.80
CA TYR A 306 -20.01 15.44 0.72
C TYR A 306 -19.76 14.03 0.15
N THR A 307 -19.75 13.95 -1.16
CA THR A 307 -19.40 12.77 -1.95
C THR A 307 -18.05 13.00 -2.63
N PRO A 308 -17.41 11.99 -3.24
CA PRO A 308 -16.19 12.20 -4.03
C PRO A 308 -16.30 13.31 -5.08
N LYS A 309 -17.51 13.55 -5.62
CA LYS A 309 -17.77 14.65 -6.57
C LYS A 309 -17.71 16.04 -5.98
N ASP A 310 -17.87 16.12 -4.66
CA ASP A 310 -17.83 17.37 -3.91
C ASP A 310 -16.44 17.68 -3.33
N ASN A 311 -15.39 16.92 -3.71
CA ASN A 311 -14.06 17.01 -3.12
C ASN A 311 -13.52 18.46 -3.08
N ARG A 312 -13.60 19.19 -4.19
CA ARG A 312 -13.15 20.59 -4.25
C ARG A 312 -14.00 21.51 -3.37
N LYS A 313 -15.33 21.26 -3.33
CA LYS A 313 -16.26 22.01 -2.50
C LYS A 313 -16.01 21.74 -1.00
N LEU A 314 -15.73 20.48 -0.64
CA LEU A 314 -15.38 20.09 0.73
C LEU A 314 -14.21 20.94 1.24
N PHE A 315 -13.11 21.00 0.50
CA PHE A 315 -11.93 21.77 0.90
C PHE A 315 -12.16 23.28 0.83
N GLN A 316 -12.97 23.75 -0.11
CA GLN A 316 -13.37 25.16 -0.17
C GLN A 316 -14.22 25.56 1.06
N ASP A 317 -15.21 24.75 1.41
CA ASP A 317 -16.07 24.99 2.58
C ASP A 317 -15.27 24.95 3.90
N ALA A 318 -14.19 24.16 3.93
CA ALA A 318 -13.26 24.06 5.05
C ALA A 318 -12.21 25.20 5.10
N GLY A 319 -12.11 26.03 4.06
CA GLY A 319 -11.06 27.06 3.96
C GLY A 319 -9.65 26.51 3.69
N LEU A 320 -9.54 25.27 3.21
CA LEU A 320 -8.28 24.58 2.94
C LEU A 320 -7.88 24.75 1.46
N SER A 321 -7.35 25.94 1.09
CA SER A 321 -7.02 26.31 -0.28
C SER A 321 -5.96 25.40 -0.92
N LEU A 322 -4.90 25.04 -0.18
CA LEU A 322 -3.88 24.10 -0.66
C LEU A 322 -4.50 22.70 -0.91
N ALA A 323 -5.28 22.19 0.01
CA ALA A 323 -5.95 20.90 -0.17
C ALA A 323 -6.90 20.91 -1.39
N GLN A 324 -7.58 22.02 -1.65
CA GLN A 324 -8.42 22.19 -2.83
C GLN A 324 -7.59 22.12 -4.13
N GLU A 325 -6.41 22.75 -4.15
CA GLU A 325 -5.49 22.72 -5.28
C GLU A 325 -4.93 21.31 -5.53
N LEU A 326 -4.42 20.66 -4.47
CA LEU A 326 -3.85 19.32 -4.56
C LEU A 326 -4.89 18.26 -4.95
N ALA A 327 -6.11 18.37 -4.43
CA ALA A 327 -7.21 17.49 -4.83
C ALA A 327 -7.56 17.65 -6.31
N ALA A 328 -7.52 18.86 -6.85
CA ALA A 328 -7.79 19.11 -8.26
C ALA A 328 -6.74 18.48 -9.19
N PHE A 329 -5.51 18.30 -8.71
CA PHE A 329 -4.40 17.76 -9.49
C PHE A 329 -4.24 16.25 -9.30
N TYR A 330 -4.26 15.77 -8.05
CA TYR A 330 -3.86 14.40 -7.70
C TYR A 330 -5.01 13.40 -7.54
N VAL A 331 -6.26 13.82 -7.25
CA VAL A 331 -7.39 12.88 -7.23
C VAL A 331 -7.57 12.31 -8.64
N GLY A 332 -7.49 10.98 -8.75
CA GLY A 332 -7.51 10.28 -10.04
C GLY A 332 -6.26 10.53 -10.91
N PHE A 333 -5.12 10.82 -10.31
CA PHE A 333 -3.85 11.08 -11.00
C PHE A 333 -3.38 9.84 -11.80
N VAL A 334 -3.36 8.67 -11.19
CA VAL A 334 -3.04 7.42 -11.89
C VAL A 334 -4.25 6.96 -12.69
N LYS A 335 -4.12 6.94 -14.01
CA LYS A 335 -5.20 6.54 -14.92
C LYS A 335 -5.19 5.02 -15.10
N PHE A 336 -6.36 4.38 -14.97
CA PHE A 336 -6.52 2.94 -15.22
C PHE A 336 -7.86 2.62 -15.92
N ALA A 337 -8.89 3.46 -15.75
CA ALA A 337 -10.27 3.18 -16.14
C ALA A 337 -10.55 3.20 -17.66
N LYS A 338 -9.53 3.33 -18.50
CA LYS A 338 -9.66 3.29 -19.96
C LYS A 338 -8.73 2.23 -20.54
N PRO A 339 -9.10 1.59 -21.66
CA PRO A 339 -8.25 0.62 -22.35
C PRO A 339 -6.84 1.15 -22.68
N ALA A 340 -6.71 2.45 -23.00
CA ALA A 340 -5.43 3.09 -23.28
C ALA A 340 -4.44 3.09 -22.08
N PHE A 341 -4.93 2.85 -20.86
CA PHE A 341 -4.10 2.77 -19.65
C PHE A 341 -3.90 1.34 -19.15
N PHE A 342 -4.29 0.34 -19.93
CA PHE A 342 -3.90 -1.03 -19.66
C PHE A 342 -2.37 -1.13 -19.62
N PRO A 343 -1.79 -1.87 -18.66
CA PRO A 343 -0.34 -1.90 -18.47
C PRO A 343 0.43 -2.58 -19.61
N ASN A 344 -0.27 -3.29 -20.52
CA ASN A 344 0.30 -4.03 -21.64
C ASN A 344 1.35 -5.07 -21.20
N VAL A 345 0.99 -5.81 -20.18
CA VAL A 345 1.67 -7.03 -19.67
C VAL A 345 0.59 -7.99 -19.15
N ASP A 346 0.95 -9.24 -18.89
CA ASP A 346 0.04 -10.17 -18.21
C ASP A 346 -0.28 -9.67 -16.79
N VAL A 347 -1.57 -9.67 -16.40
CA VAL A 347 -2.06 -9.20 -15.10
C VAL A 347 -2.81 -10.33 -14.39
N TYR A 348 -2.46 -10.55 -13.11
CA TYR A 348 -3.04 -11.56 -12.24
C TYR A 348 -3.50 -10.90 -10.94
N ALA A 349 -4.68 -10.29 -10.96
CA ALA A 349 -5.17 -9.47 -9.87
C ALA A 349 -5.81 -10.30 -8.74
N GLU A 350 -5.50 -9.92 -7.51
CA GLU A 350 -6.04 -10.53 -6.29
C GLU A 350 -6.77 -9.47 -5.47
N LYS A 351 -7.99 -9.76 -5.00
CA LYS A 351 -8.72 -8.90 -4.06
C LYS A 351 -9.24 -9.68 -2.87
N GLY A 352 -9.55 -8.97 -1.77
CA GLY A 352 -10.40 -9.46 -0.69
C GLY A 352 -11.83 -8.94 -0.81
N SER A 353 -12.79 -9.55 -0.14
CA SER A 353 -14.17 -9.09 -0.05
C SER A 353 -14.92 -9.73 1.12
N GLY A 354 -16.17 -9.33 1.33
CA GLY A 354 -17.05 -9.91 2.36
C GLY A 354 -16.78 -9.36 3.76
N ILE A 355 -16.03 -8.26 3.89
CA ILE A 355 -15.69 -7.62 5.17
C ILE A 355 -16.19 -6.17 5.17
N ALA A 356 -16.86 -5.78 6.27
CA ALA A 356 -17.37 -4.42 6.42
C ALA A 356 -16.22 -3.40 6.43
N THR A 357 -16.19 -2.54 5.42
CA THR A 357 -15.09 -1.63 5.10
C THR A 357 -15.53 -0.18 5.28
N PRO A 358 -14.79 0.65 6.03
CA PRO A 358 -15.11 2.06 6.21
C PRO A 358 -14.84 2.85 4.92
N VAL A 359 -15.80 3.73 4.57
CA VAL A 359 -15.73 4.54 3.35
C VAL A 359 -15.82 6.04 3.62
N GLY A 360 -16.14 6.44 4.84
CA GLY A 360 -16.25 7.85 5.23
C GLY A 360 -16.69 8.00 6.68
N LEU A 361 -16.75 9.23 7.17
CA LEU A 361 -17.06 9.54 8.57
C LEU A 361 -18.08 10.67 8.69
N ALA A 362 -18.81 10.64 9.82
CA ALA A 362 -19.53 11.81 10.33
C ALA A 362 -18.59 12.65 11.21
N LEU A 363 -18.48 13.93 10.90
CA LEU A 363 -17.71 14.95 11.62
C LEU A 363 -18.64 15.95 12.29
N GLN A 364 -18.21 16.59 13.37
CA GLN A 364 -19.01 17.65 13.99
C GLN A 364 -19.16 18.84 13.02
N ASP A 365 -18.06 19.27 12.42
CA ASP A 365 -17.96 20.35 11.43
C ASP A 365 -16.75 20.07 10.51
N LEU A 366 -16.24 21.08 9.80
CA LEU A 366 -15.03 20.98 8.97
C LEU A 366 -13.77 21.56 9.62
N SER A 367 -13.73 21.70 10.94
CA SER A 367 -12.52 22.09 11.65
C SER A 367 -11.46 20.98 11.62
N VAL A 368 -10.19 21.37 11.65
CA VAL A 368 -9.06 20.45 11.68
C VAL A 368 -8.72 20.04 13.11
N GLY A 369 -8.34 18.80 13.34
CA GLY A 369 -7.97 18.28 14.66
C GLY A 369 -9.13 17.66 15.44
N GLN A 370 -10.17 17.22 14.74
CA GLN A 370 -11.29 16.53 15.38
C GLN A 370 -10.90 15.14 15.85
N VAL A 371 -11.22 14.84 17.10
CA VAL A 371 -11.18 13.48 17.64
C VAL A 371 -12.56 12.87 17.48
N VAL A 372 -12.66 11.79 16.71
CA VAL A 372 -13.93 11.13 16.37
C VAL A 372 -13.91 9.66 16.77
N ASP A 373 -15.09 9.08 16.95
CA ASP A 373 -15.28 7.67 17.20
C ASP A 373 -15.50 6.93 15.85
N PHE A 374 -14.78 5.86 15.65
CA PHE A 374 -14.90 5.02 14.45
C PHE A 374 -16.28 4.33 14.31
N SER A 375 -17.07 4.26 15.39
CA SER A 375 -18.46 3.80 15.32
C SER A 375 -19.33 4.66 14.39
N THR A 376 -18.91 5.91 14.10
CA THR A 376 -19.58 6.83 13.16
C THR A 376 -19.22 6.59 11.69
N ALA A 377 -18.35 5.62 11.39
CA ALA A 377 -17.92 5.33 10.03
C ALA A 377 -19.05 4.75 9.18
N PHE A 378 -19.21 5.29 7.97
CA PHE A 378 -20.03 4.67 6.93
C PHE A 378 -19.31 3.45 6.41
N LYS A 379 -20.01 2.32 6.21
CA LYS A 379 -19.38 1.05 5.79
C LYS A 379 -20.01 0.51 4.52
N ARG A 380 -19.18 -0.17 3.73
CA ARG A 380 -19.55 -0.93 2.53
C ARG A 380 -18.94 -2.32 2.60
N ASP A 381 -19.23 -3.17 1.64
CA ASP A 381 -18.53 -4.44 1.47
C ASP A 381 -17.15 -4.20 0.85
N GLY A 382 -16.16 -4.99 1.27
CA GLY A 382 -14.79 -4.87 0.83
C GLY A 382 -13.85 -5.82 1.57
N ASP A 383 -12.60 -5.40 1.76
CA ASP A 383 -11.53 -6.18 2.40
C ASP A 383 -11.05 -5.60 3.74
N ILE A 384 -11.88 -4.83 4.42
CA ILE A 384 -11.64 -4.01 5.63
C ILE A 384 -10.97 -2.66 5.36
N ASN A 385 -10.11 -2.54 4.36
CA ASN A 385 -9.41 -1.30 4.01
C ASN A 385 -9.99 -0.67 2.75
N GLN A 386 -10.27 -1.47 1.73
CA GLN A 386 -10.78 -1.02 0.44
C GLN A 386 -12.14 -1.65 0.15
N GLU A 387 -13.10 -0.82 -0.26
CA GLU A 387 -14.40 -1.29 -0.71
C GLU A 387 -14.31 -1.99 -2.10
N ASP A 388 -15.29 -2.85 -2.39
CA ASP A 388 -15.30 -3.66 -3.62
C ASP A 388 -15.18 -2.82 -4.90
N ILE A 389 -15.80 -1.64 -4.96
CA ILE A 389 -15.71 -0.76 -6.13
C ILE A 389 -14.26 -0.33 -6.41
N THR A 390 -13.44 -0.16 -5.36
CA THR A 390 -12.01 0.16 -5.48
C THR A 390 -11.25 -1.00 -6.08
N ASN A 391 -11.46 -2.19 -5.57
CA ASN A 391 -10.79 -3.40 -6.05
C ASN A 391 -11.26 -3.80 -7.46
N ASP A 392 -12.56 -3.69 -7.75
CA ASP A 392 -13.16 -4.15 -9.00
C ASP A 392 -12.93 -3.19 -10.19
N ALA A 393 -12.42 -2.00 -9.93
CA ALA A 393 -12.28 -0.97 -10.94
C ALA A 393 -11.45 -1.37 -12.17
N ILE A 394 -10.51 -2.31 -12.01
CA ILE A 394 -9.67 -2.80 -13.11
C ILE A 394 -10.30 -3.91 -13.96
N GLN A 395 -11.52 -4.37 -13.66
CA GLN A 395 -12.23 -5.33 -14.52
C GLN A 395 -12.46 -4.80 -15.94
N VAL A 396 -12.34 -3.50 -16.15
CA VAL A 396 -12.32 -2.87 -17.48
C VAL A 396 -11.21 -3.42 -18.39
N TRP A 397 -10.22 -4.13 -17.82
CA TRP A 397 -9.11 -4.76 -18.54
C TRP A 397 -9.40 -6.19 -19.01
N GLU A 398 -10.53 -6.80 -18.62
CA GLU A 398 -10.85 -8.21 -18.88
C GLU A 398 -10.79 -8.59 -20.36
N ASN A 399 -11.13 -7.67 -21.25
CA ASN A 399 -11.19 -7.93 -22.70
C ASN A 399 -10.01 -7.32 -23.48
N MET A 400 -8.90 -7.04 -22.80
CA MET A 400 -7.72 -6.51 -23.49
C MET A 400 -7.07 -7.60 -24.36
N PRO A 401 -6.83 -7.32 -25.64
CA PRO A 401 -6.27 -8.31 -26.55
C PRO A 401 -4.81 -8.65 -26.21
N CYS A 402 -4.41 -9.87 -26.54
CA CYS A 402 -3.04 -10.34 -26.50
C CYS A 402 -2.48 -10.69 -25.11
N PHE A 403 -2.80 -9.93 -24.05
CA PHE A 403 -2.33 -10.16 -22.70
C PHE A 403 -3.35 -10.91 -21.85
N ARG A 404 -2.89 -11.69 -20.87
CA ARG A 404 -3.77 -12.34 -19.90
C ARG A 404 -4.24 -11.33 -18.88
N PHE A 405 -5.51 -11.41 -18.53
CA PHE A 405 -6.07 -10.75 -17.37
C PHE A 405 -6.82 -11.79 -16.54
N GLU A 406 -6.35 -12.08 -15.34
CA GLU A 406 -7.01 -12.95 -14.37
C GLU A 406 -7.36 -12.11 -13.13
N PHE A 407 -8.57 -12.26 -12.61
CA PHE A 407 -9.06 -11.52 -11.46
C PHE A 407 -9.65 -12.50 -10.44
N THR A 408 -9.03 -12.60 -9.26
CA THR A 408 -9.41 -13.53 -8.20
C THR A 408 -9.92 -12.82 -6.97
N ASN A 409 -11.10 -13.24 -6.49
CA ASN A 409 -11.70 -12.75 -5.26
C ASN A 409 -11.49 -13.74 -4.11
N ASN A 410 -10.88 -13.29 -3.03
CA ASN A 410 -10.60 -14.06 -1.81
C ASN A 410 -11.58 -13.64 -0.72
N VAL A 411 -12.79 -14.24 -0.73
CA VAL A 411 -13.87 -13.90 0.21
C VAL A 411 -13.46 -14.15 1.65
N GLY A 412 -13.65 -13.15 2.52
CA GLY A 412 -13.31 -13.22 3.95
C GLY A 412 -11.82 -13.06 4.27
N VAL A 413 -11.00 -12.74 3.26
CA VAL A 413 -9.58 -12.43 3.48
C VAL A 413 -9.42 -10.91 3.53
N ASP A 414 -8.88 -10.40 4.64
CA ASP A 414 -8.67 -8.98 4.83
C ASP A 414 -7.46 -8.45 4.05
N HIS A 415 -7.44 -7.14 3.87
CA HIS A 415 -6.44 -6.39 3.11
C HIS A 415 -5.00 -6.72 3.48
N PHE A 416 -4.71 -6.80 4.78
CA PHE A 416 -3.34 -7.02 5.28
C PHE A 416 -2.94 -8.49 5.25
N ALA A 417 -3.90 -9.41 5.29
CA ALA A 417 -3.65 -10.84 5.18
C ALA A 417 -3.41 -11.29 3.74
N LEU A 418 -3.94 -10.57 2.73
CA LEU A 418 -3.82 -10.96 1.33
C LEU A 418 -2.38 -11.26 0.87
N PRO A 419 -1.35 -10.41 1.15
CA PRO A 419 0.02 -10.68 0.71
C PRO A 419 0.69 -11.89 1.37
N SER A 420 0.10 -12.42 2.44
CA SER A 420 0.57 -13.59 3.17
C SER A 420 -0.37 -14.80 3.08
N ASN A 421 -1.53 -14.63 2.42
CA ASN A 421 -2.52 -15.69 2.27
C ASN A 421 -1.97 -16.82 1.41
N THR A 422 -2.04 -18.05 1.91
CA THR A 422 -1.47 -19.23 1.26
C THR A 422 -2.01 -19.45 -0.15
N ALA A 423 -3.29 -19.24 -0.40
CA ALA A 423 -3.88 -19.41 -1.72
C ALA A 423 -3.40 -18.33 -2.71
N VAL A 424 -3.27 -17.08 -2.27
CA VAL A 424 -2.69 -15.98 -3.04
C VAL A 424 -1.23 -16.29 -3.39
N LEU A 425 -0.43 -16.72 -2.41
CA LEU A 425 0.98 -17.06 -2.61
C LEU A 425 1.18 -18.25 -3.55
N GLN A 426 0.33 -19.26 -3.47
CA GLN A 426 0.37 -20.41 -4.39
C GLN A 426 0.03 -19.99 -5.82
N ARG A 427 -0.98 -19.14 -6.04
CA ARG A 427 -1.30 -18.59 -7.37
C ARG A 427 -0.17 -17.72 -7.90
N LEU A 428 0.41 -16.86 -7.07
CA LEU A 428 1.59 -16.07 -7.43
C LEU A 428 2.71 -16.99 -7.92
N LEU A 429 3.08 -18.03 -7.16
CA LEU A 429 4.11 -18.98 -7.55
C LEU A 429 3.77 -19.70 -8.87
N ALA A 430 2.52 -20.07 -9.08
CA ALA A 430 2.06 -20.66 -10.34
C ALA A 430 2.23 -19.67 -11.51
N ASN A 431 1.87 -18.40 -11.32
CA ASN A 431 2.00 -17.34 -12.32
C ASN A 431 3.47 -17.05 -12.68
N LEU A 432 4.38 -17.08 -11.70
CA LEU A 432 5.82 -16.91 -11.90
C LEU A 432 6.43 -18.01 -12.82
N ARG A 433 5.80 -19.17 -12.90
CA ARG A 433 6.24 -20.31 -13.73
C ARG A 433 5.59 -20.35 -15.11
N ARG A 434 4.62 -19.48 -15.39
CA ARG A 434 3.95 -19.42 -16.70
C ARG A 434 4.84 -18.71 -17.73
N PRO A 435 4.83 -19.11 -18.99
CA PRO A 435 5.42 -18.30 -20.04
C PRO A 435 4.70 -16.96 -20.13
N LYS A 436 5.43 -15.86 -20.25
CA LYS A 436 4.84 -14.55 -20.46
C LYS A 436 4.20 -14.43 -21.85
N SER A 437 3.17 -13.60 -21.98
CA SER A 437 2.65 -13.23 -23.30
C SER A 437 3.64 -12.29 -23.99
N VAL A 438 3.82 -12.48 -25.29
CA VAL A 438 4.64 -11.60 -26.13
C VAL A 438 3.70 -10.99 -27.17
N CYS A 439 3.52 -9.69 -27.06
CA CYS A 439 2.63 -8.93 -27.93
C CYS A 439 3.42 -7.89 -28.73
N PRO A 440 3.02 -7.62 -29.99
CA PRO A 440 3.70 -6.68 -30.86
C PRO A 440 3.65 -5.24 -30.34
#